data_0f4efd69aa4bbae8ad59673e36be5ebd
#
_entry.id   0f4efd69aa4bbae8ad59673e36be5ebd
#
_cell.length_a   1.000
_cell.length_b   1.000
_cell.length_c   1.000
_cell.angle_alpha   90.00
_cell.angle_beta   90.00
_cell.angle_gamma   90.00
#
_symmetry.space_group_name_H-M   'P 1'
#
loop_
_entity.id
_entity.type
_entity.pdbx_description
1 polymer ?
#
loop_
_entity_poly.entity_id
_entity_poly.type
_entity_poly.pdbx_seq_one_letter_code
_entity_poly.pdbx_strand_id
1 'polypeptide(L)'
;MLAGCVRGLIARGDRVTALARSQSSLSALSESVPAADRDRLRTHPCDYRDLEALAHALRSIPVRPSAAICWVHTPAEPVLELVRALFPDIDLLRVVGSSTEVPRGDGARFDRIVRLGFVIEGDRSRWLSNEEISNGVVSALLSGQPSTTVGTVTPWDAHP
;
A
#
# COMPACT_ATOMS: atom_id res chain seq x y z
N MET A 1 -1.74 9.54 1.06
CA MET A 1 -2.45 8.49 1.78
C MET A 1 -1.49 7.49 2.42
N LEU A 2 -0.65 6.77 1.69
CA LEU A 2 0.30 5.80 2.28
C LEU A 2 1.64 6.39 2.78
N ALA A 3 1.82 7.71 2.78
CA ALA A 3 3.04 8.36 3.28
C ALA A 3 3.34 8.02 4.75
N GLY A 4 2.30 7.86 5.56
CA GLY A 4 2.44 7.42 6.95
C GLY A 4 2.97 5.99 7.06
N CYS A 5 2.59 5.08 6.15
CA CYS A 5 3.14 3.73 6.10
C CYS A 5 4.65 3.77 5.88
N VAL A 6 5.12 4.60 4.94
CA VAL A 6 6.54 4.76 4.65
C VAL A 6 7.29 5.22 5.89
N ARG A 7 6.78 6.30 6.56
CA ARG A 7 7.41 6.80 7.79
C ARG A 7 7.41 5.76 8.91
N GLY A 8 6.30 5.05 9.11
CA GLY A 8 6.18 4.01 10.13
C GLY A 8 7.16 2.85 9.91
N LEU A 9 7.32 2.39 8.66
CA LEU A 9 8.28 1.34 8.31
C LEU A 9 9.72 1.81 8.49
N ILE A 10 10.06 3.03 8.04
CA ILE A 10 11.40 3.59 8.23
C ILE A 10 11.75 3.74 9.71
N ALA A 11 10.81 4.25 10.54
CA ALA A 11 11.01 4.37 11.99
C ALA A 11 11.25 3.03 12.69
N ARG A 12 10.81 1.93 12.09
CA ARG A 12 11.11 0.56 12.54
C ARG A 12 12.49 0.05 12.09
N GLY A 13 13.17 0.79 11.23
CA GLY A 13 14.46 0.39 10.66
C GLY A 13 14.37 -0.28 9.30
N ASP A 14 13.18 -0.38 8.70
CA ASP A 14 13.00 -0.96 7.37
C ASP A 14 13.54 -0.04 6.28
N ARG A 15 13.98 -0.62 5.15
CA ARG A 15 14.30 0.12 3.93
C ARG A 15 13.09 0.13 3.02
N VAL A 16 12.72 1.31 2.54
CA VAL A 16 11.50 1.49 1.73
C VAL A 16 11.84 2.11 0.39
N THR A 17 11.30 1.54 -0.69
CA THR A 17 11.24 2.19 -2.00
C THR A 17 9.81 2.62 -2.27
N ALA A 18 9.58 3.90 -2.40
CA ALA A 18 8.28 4.49 -2.67
C ALA A 18 8.15 4.88 -4.15
N LEU A 19 7.12 4.36 -4.81
CA LEU A 19 6.79 4.70 -6.18
C LEU A 19 5.49 5.51 -6.22
N ALA A 20 5.50 6.64 -6.90
CA ALA A 20 4.30 7.46 -7.11
C ALA A 20 4.48 8.34 -8.36
N ARG A 21 3.37 8.79 -8.95
CA ARG A 21 3.39 9.66 -10.14
C ARG A 21 3.95 11.05 -9.86
N SER A 22 3.62 11.60 -8.69
CA SER A 22 3.95 13.00 -8.35
C SER A 22 5.33 13.10 -7.74
N GLN A 23 6.26 13.72 -8.46
CA GLN A 23 7.59 14.04 -7.94
C GLN A 23 7.50 14.95 -6.70
N SER A 24 6.60 15.92 -6.70
CA SER A 24 6.43 16.84 -5.55
C SER A 24 5.97 16.09 -4.30
N SER A 25 5.06 15.10 -4.44
CA SER A 25 4.63 14.26 -3.32
C SER A 25 5.75 13.37 -2.80
N LEU A 26 6.62 12.86 -3.67
CA LEU A 26 7.80 12.09 -3.29
C LEU A 26 8.85 12.95 -2.59
N SER A 27 9.05 14.19 -3.04
CA SER A 27 9.94 15.17 -2.38
C SER A 27 9.43 15.50 -0.98
N ALA A 28 8.14 15.83 -0.84
CA ALA A 28 7.53 16.08 0.47
C ALA A 28 7.62 14.86 1.41
N LEU A 29 7.46 13.65 0.86
CA LEU A 29 7.67 12.42 1.63
C LEU A 29 9.11 12.33 2.14
N SER A 30 10.10 12.57 1.28
CA SER A 30 11.53 12.55 1.66
C SER A 30 11.87 13.59 2.72
N GLU A 31 11.30 14.78 2.62
CA GLU A 31 11.46 15.85 3.60
C GLU A 31 10.83 15.49 4.96
N SER A 32 9.73 14.73 4.95
CA SER A 32 9.02 14.30 6.16
C SER A 32 9.74 13.17 6.95
N VAL A 33 10.76 12.55 6.34
CA VAL A 33 11.59 11.52 7.01
C VAL A 33 12.74 12.22 7.73
N PRO A 34 13.04 11.85 9.02
CA PRO A 34 14.17 12.39 9.74
C PRO A 34 15.48 12.25 8.95
N ALA A 35 16.34 13.26 9.02
CA ALA A 35 17.59 13.29 8.25
C ALA A 35 18.47 12.04 8.48
N ALA A 36 18.47 11.53 9.70
CA ALA A 36 19.24 10.34 10.09
C ALA A 36 18.77 9.04 9.42
N ASP A 37 17.51 9.01 8.92
CA ASP A 37 16.89 7.80 8.36
C ASP A 37 16.63 7.92 6.85
N ARG A 38 17.03 9.02 6.21
CA ARG A 38 16.77 9.26 4.78
C ARG A 38 17.49 8.27 3.85
N ASP A 39 18.59 7.69 4.28
CA ASP A 39 19.29 6.63 3.56
C ASP A 39 18.47 5.34 3.43
N ARG A 40 17.43 5.17 4.26
CA ARG A 40 16.48 4.07 4.21
C ARG A 40 15.35 4.28 3.20
N LEU A 41 15.14 5.51 2.73
CA LEU A 41 14.12 5.85 1.76
C LEU A 41 14.72 6.02 0.36
N ARG A 42 14.14 5.32 -0.61
CA ARG A 42 14.31 5.59 -2.04
C ARG A 42 12.97 6.02 -2.62
N THR A 43 12.99 6.95 -3.53
CA THR A 43 11.78 7.43 -4.23
C THR A 43 11.98 7.28 -5.74
N HIS A 44 10.94 6.80 -6.42
CA HIS A 44 10.91 6.69 -7.87
C HIS A 44 9.62 7.32 -8.40
N PRO A 45 9.71 8.41 -9.19
CA PRO A 45 8.55 8.91 -9.91
C PRO A 45 8.18 7.91 -11.01
N CYS A 46 6.98 7.35 -10.93
CA CYS A 46 6.50 6.36 -11.87
C CYS A 46 4.97 6.34 -11.91
N ASP A 47 4.41 6.40 -13.11
CA ASP A 47 2.99 6.06 -13.29
C ASP A 47 2.89 4.54 -13.45
N TYR A 48 2.28 3.87 -12.48
CA TYR A 48 2.09 2.42 -12.50
C TYR A 48 1.23 1.92 -13.68
N ARG A 49 0.51 2.81 -14.39
CA ARG A 49 -0.25 2.47 -15.59
C ARG A 49 0.67 2.22 -16.80
N ASP A 50 1.84 2.80 -16.80
CA ASP A 50 2.92 2.48 -17.74
C ASP A 50 3.68 1.29 -17.17
N LEU A 51 3.31 0.09 -17.63
CA LEU A 51 3.90 -1.16 -17.15
C LEU A 51 5.38 -1.30 -17.52
N GLU A 52 5.83 -0.69 -18.61
CA GLU A 52 7.23 -0.71 -19.02
C GLU A 52 8.07 0.17 -18.07
N ALA A 53 7.62 1.40 -17.82
CA ALA A 53 8.24 2.30 -16.85
C ALA A 53 8.23 1.69 -15.44
N LEU A 54 7.12 1.06 -15.04
CA LEU A 54 7.02 0.36 -13.76
C LEU A 54 8.01 -0.81 -13.67
N ALA A 55 8.09 -1.64 -14.72
CA ALA A 55 9.03 -2.76 -14.75
C ALA A 55 10.47 -2.29 -14.65
N HIS A 56 10.82 -1.18 -15.35
CA HIS A 56 12.13 -0.57 -15.24
C HIS A 56 12.43 -0.09 -13.82
N ALA A 57 11.51 0.64 -13.21
CA ALA A 57 11.63 1.14 -11.83
C ALA A 57 11.80 -0.02 -10.83
N LEU A 58 11.00 -1.08 -10.95
CA LEU A 58 11.06 -2.25 -10.06
C LEU A 58 12.38 -3.02 -10.21
N ARG A 59 12.90 -3.19 -11.45
CA ARG A 59 14.20 -3.85 -11.68
C ARG A 59 15.37 -3.02 -11.16
N SER A 60 15.22 -1.71 -11.05
CA SER A 60 16.26 -0.82 -10.52
C SER A 60 16.38 -0.84 -8.98
N ILE A 61 15.49 -1.54 -8.28
CA ILE A 61 15.55 -1.69 -6.83
C ILE A 61 16.79 -2.54 -6.47
N PRO A 62 17.77 -1.98 -5.73
CA PRO A 62 19.07 -2.64 -5.56
C PRO A 62 19.04 -3.84 -4.63
N VAL A 63 18.04 -3.89 -3.73
CA VAL A 63 17.87 -4.98 -2.77
C VAL A 63 16.48 -5.56 -2.98
N ARG A 64 16.42 -6.88 -3.22
CA ARG A 64 15.14 -7.57 -3.43
C ARG A 64 14.18 -7.30 -2.27
N PRO A 65 12.98 -6.75 -2.53
CA PRO A 65 12.01 -6.48 -1.49
C PRO A 65 11.40 -7.78 -0.96
N SER A 66 11.15 -7.83 0.34
CA SER A 66 10.43 -8.94 0.99
C SER A 66 8.93 -8.72 0.99
N ALA A 67 8.48 -7.45 0.91
CA ALA A 67 7.08 -7.11 0.90
C ALA A 67 6.78 -5.96 -0.06
N ALA A 68 5.55 -5.91 -0.58
CA ALA A 68 5.03 -4.79 -1.36
C ALA A 68 3.64 -4.39 -0.88
N ILE A 69 3.44 -3.10 -0.66
CA ILE A 69 2.13 -2.51 -0.35
C ILE A 69 1.63 -1.82 -1.63
N CYS A 70 0.57 -2.34 -2.22
CA CYS A 70 0.03 -1.88 -3.48
C CYS A 70 -1.33 -1.19 -3.30
N TRP A 71 -1.35 0.13 -3.45
CA TRP A 71 -2.58 0.91 -3.60
C TRP A 71 -2.74 1.26 -5.08
N VAL A 72 -3.40 0.38 -5.81
CA VAL A 72 -3.58 0.48 -7.25
C VAL A 72 -5.06 0.50 -7.57
N HIS A 73 -5.50 1.52 -8.30
CA HIS A 73 -6.87 1.60 -8.79
C HIS A 73 -7.06 0.71 -10.03
N THR A 74 -8.31 0.39 -10.34
CA THR A 74 -8.68 -0.46 -11.47
C THR A 74 -8.18 0.10 -12.82
N PRO A 75 -7.62 -0.73 -13.71
CA PRO A 75 -7.35 -2.15 -13.55
C PRO A 75 -6.07 -2.41 -12.74
N ALA A 76 -6.15 -3.18 -11.67
CA ALA A 76 -5.02 -3.45 -10.80
C ALA A 76 -4.21 -4.69 -11.22
N GLU A 77 -4.85 -5.68 -11.84
CA GLU A 77 -4.29 -7.00 -12.12
C GLU A 77 -2.98 -6.95 -12.91
N PRO A 78 -2.83 -6.19 -14.01
CA PRO A 78 -1.57 -6.14 -14.75
C PRO A 78 -0.39 -5.64 -13.89
N VAL A 79 -0.65 -4.71 -12.96
CA VAL A 79 0.38 -4.19 -12.04
C VAL A 79 0.78 -5.27 -11.03
N LEU A 80 -0.20 -5.93 -10.43
CA LEU A 80 0.04 -6.97 -9.42
C LEU A 80 0.75 -8.19 -10.04
N GLU A 81 0.36 -8.59 -11.24
CA GLU A 81 1.02 -9.65 -12.00
C GLU A 81 2.48 -9.31 -12.31
N LEU A 82 2.76 -8.08 -12.72
CA LEU A 82 4.12 -7.62 -12.96
C LEU A 82 4.98 -7.67 -11.70
N VAL A 83 4.44 -7.22 -10.56
CA VAL A 83 5.14 -7.28 -9.27
C VAL A 83 5.46 -8.73 -8.90
N ARG A 84 4.50 -9.66 -9.04
CA ARG A 84 4.71 -11.08 -8.76
C ARG A 84 5.72 -11.73 -9.71
N ALA A 85 5.65 -11.38 -11.01
CA ALA A 85 6.58 -11.90 -11.99
C ALA A 85 8.03 -11.51 -11.70
N LEU A 86 8.25 -10.27 -11.24
CA LEU A 86 9.59 -9.78 -10.89
C LEU A 86 10.05 -10.26 -9.51
N PHE A 87 9.11 -10.46 -8.58
CA PHE A 87 9.38 -10.86 -7.20
C PHE A 87 8.46 -12.03 -6.77
N PRO A 88 8.71 -13.27 -7.22
CA PRO A 88 7.80 -14.40 -7.00
C PRO A 88 7.50 -14.72 -5.54
N ASP A 89 8.42 -14.40 -4.62
CA ASP A 89 8.30 -14.72 -3.20
C ASP A 89 7.88 -13.52 -2.33
N ILE A 90 7.48 -12.41 -2.98
CA ILE A 90 7.13 -11.18 -2.27
C ILE A 90 5.84 -11.37 -1.45
N ASP A 91 5.82 -10.86 -0.24
CA ASP A 91 4.58 -10.70 0.54
C ASP A 91 3.81 -9.48 -0.03
N LEU A 92 2.84 -9.75 -0.91
CA LEU A 92 2.10 -8.70 -1.60
C LEU A 92 0.82 -8.35 -0.83
N LEU A 93 0.77 -7.11 -0.33
CA LEU A 93 -0.36 -6.55 0.38
C LEU A 93 -1.13 -5.58 -0.53
N ARG A 94 -2.29 -6.01 -1.00
CA ARG A 94 -3.19 -5.18 -1.81
C ARG A 94 -4.08 -4.35 -0.91
N VAL A 95 -4.01 -3.03 -1.02
CA VAL A 95 -4.92 -2.10 -0.34
C VAL A 95 -6.08 -1.78 -1.28
N VAL A 96 -7.31 -1.88 -0.78
CA VAL A 96 -8.54 -1.65 -1.56
C VAL A 96 -9.53 -0.79 -0.79
N GLY A 97 -10.40 -0.09 -1.51
CA GLY A 97 -11.51 0.65 -0.91
C GLY A 97 -12.64 -0.25 -0.40
N SER A 98 -13.59 0.33 0.34
CA SER A 98 -14.73 -0.36 0.96
C SER A 98 -15.59 -1.11 -0.04
N SER A 99 -15.85 -0.52 -1.21
CA SER A 99 -16.72 -1.05 -2.27
C SER A 99 -15.99 -1.96 -3.28
N THR A 100 -14.68 -2.14 -3.16
CA THR A 100 -13.93 -2.91 -4.14
C THR A 100 -14.25 -4.40 -3.98
N GLU A 101 -14.84 -5.00 -5.00
CA GLU A 101 -14.91 -6.45 -5.10
C GLU A 101 -13.53 -7.00 -5.40
N VAL A 102 -13.07 -7.90 -4.56
CA VAL A 102 -11.82 -8.63 -4.78
C VAL A 102 -12.21 -10.07 -5.11
N PRO A 103 -11.88 -10.55 -6.31
CA PRO A 103 -12.15 -11.93 -6.66
C PRO A 103 -11.54 -12.88 -5.63
N ARG A 104 -12.31 -13.84 -5.15
CA ARG A 104 -11.78 -14.95 -4.38
C ARG A 104 -11.05 -15.86 -5.36
N GLY A 105 -9.71 -15.81 -5.34
CA GLY A 105 -8.92 -16.63 -6.24
C GLY A 105 -9.10 -18.11 -5.94
N ASP A 106 -9.27 -18.88 -6.97
CA ASP A 106 -9.35 -20.34 -7.00
C ASP A 106 -7.94 -20.95 -6.96
N GLY A 107 -7.27 -20.81 -5.82
CA GLY A 107 -6.03 -21.54 -5.51
C GLY A 107 -4.72 -20.95 -6.04
N ALA A 108 -4.72 -19.84 -6.78
CA ALA A 108 -3.52 -19.08 -7.07
C ALA A 108 -3.07 -18.29 -5.83
N ARG A 109 -1.76 -18.12 -5.65
CA ARG A 109 -1.12 -17.36 -4.56
C ARG A 109 -1.95 -16.12 -4.19
N PHE A 110 -2.61 -16.17 -3.02
CA PHE A 110 -3.48 -15.09 -2.58
C PHE A 110 -2.64 -13.88 -2.16
N ASP A 111 -2.91 -12.73 -2.78
CA ASP A 111 -2.47 -11.48 -2.20
C ASP A 111 -3.15 -11.29 -0.85
N ARG A 112 -2.43 -10.75 0.08
CA ARG A 112 -3.02 -10.28 1.32
C ARG A 112 -3.80 -9.00 1.03
N ILE A 113 -4.99 -8.88 1.62
CA ILE A 113 -5.90 -7.78 1.32
C ILE A 113 -6.10 -6.93 2.56
N VAL A 114 -5.90 -5.62 2.39
CA VAL A 114 -6.32 -4.61 3.36
C VAL A 114 -7.46 -3.81 2.76
N ARG A 115 -8.65 -4.01 3.31
CA ARG A 115 -9.84 -3.24 2.95
C ARG A 115 -9.96 -2.01 3.84
N LEU A 116 -10.07 -0.85 3.21
CA LEU A 116 -10.31 0.41 3.90
C LEU A 116 -11.81 0.68 3.97
N GLY A 117 -12.32 0.78 5.15
CA GLY A 117 -13.70 1.13 5.45
C GLY A 117 -13.84 2.58 5.92
N PHE A 118 -14.70 2.76 6.90
CA PHE A 118 -15.03 4.03 7.53
C PHE A 118 -15.12 3.86 9.06
N VAL A 119 -15.27 4.97 9.77
CA VAL A 119 -15.44 5.01 11.22
C VAL A 119 -16.86 5.45 11.54
N ILE A 120 -17.50 4.78 12.50
CA ILE A 120 -18.79 5.19 13.06
C ILE A 120 -18.52 5.82 14.43
N GLU A 121 -18.98 7.06 14.61
CA GLU A 121 -18.84 7.84 15.84
C GLU A 121 -20.25 8.26 16.32
N GLY A 122 -20.84 7.46 17.18
CA GLY A 122 -22.22 7.65 17.62
C GLY A 122 -23.21 7.45 16.47
N ASP A 123 -23.91 8.53 16.09
CA ASP A 123 -24.90 8.57 15.01
C ASP A 123 -24.34 9.06 13.66
N ARG A 124 -23.04 9.29 13.59
CA ARG A 124 -22.34 9.78 12.39
C ARG A 124 -21.26 8.82 11.92
N SER A 125 -20.94 8.93 10.65
CA SER A 125 -19.81 8.22 10.07
C SER A 125 -18.86 9.19 9.37
N ARG A 126 -17.61 8.80 9.28
CA ARG A 126 -16.58 9.51 8.53
C ARG A 126 -15.60 8.55 7.86
N TRP A 127 -14.96 9.02 6.82
CA TRP A 127 -13.84 8.30 6.24
C TRP A 127 -12.66 8.19 7.21
N LEU A 128 -11.88 7.13 7.03
CA LEU A 128 -10.60 6.97 7.73
C LEU A 128 -9.67 8.15 7.43
N SER A 129 -8.99 8.65 8.43
CA SER A 129 -7.89 9.59 8.27
C SER A 129 -6.68 8.91 7.62
N ASN A 130 -5.76 9.70 7.04
CA ASN A 130 -4.51 9.18 6.49
C ASN A 130 -3.66 8.45 7.55
N GLU A 131 -3.76 8.85 8.80
CA GLU A 131 -3.06 8.22 9.91
C GLU A 131 -3.67 6.85 10.23
N GLU A 132 -4.99 6.76 10.36
CA GLU A 132 -5.70 5.49 10.59
C GLU A 132 -5.44 4.49 9.45
N ILE A 133 -5.48 4.96 8.20
CA ILE A 133 -5.13 4.13 7.03
C ILE A 133 -3.69 3.62 7.16
N SER A 134 -2.75 4.50 7.43
CA SER A 134 -1.33 4.14 7.48
C SER A 134 -1.04 3.16 8.61
N ASN A 135 -1.57 3.41 9.79
CA ASN A 135 -1.39 2.54 10.95
C ASN A 135 -2.03 1.16 10.71
N GLY A 136 -3.25 1.14 10.14
CA GLY A 136 -3.95 -0.09 9.82
C GLY A 136 -3.22 -0.93 8.77
N VAL A 137 -2.69 -0.31 7.72
CA VAL A 137 -1.92 -1.00 6.67
C VAL A 137 -0.60 -1.56 7.20
N VAL A 138 0.14 -0.79 8.01
CA VAL A 138 1.37 -1.30 8.65
C VAL A 138 1.05 -2.44 9.61
N SER A 139 0.01 -2.32 10.43
CA SER A 139 -0.44 -3.39 11.32
C SER A 139 -0.83 -4.65 10.55
N ALA A 140 -1.55 -4.51 9.44
CA ALA A 140 -1.91 -5.63 8.57
C ALA A 140 -0.66 -6.31 7.99
N LEU A 141 0.33 -5.53 7.51
CA LEU A 141 1.58 -6.09 7.01
C LEU A 141 2.26 -6.95 8.07
N LEU A 142 2.34 -6.46 9.30
CA LEU A 142 3.05 -7.12 10.40
C LEU A 142 2.29 -8.34 10.97
N SER A 143 0.96 -8.34 10.91
CA SER A 143 0.13 -9.41 11.45
C SER A 143 0.20 -10.72 10.66
N GLY A 144 0.61 -10.66 9.39
CA GLY A 144 0.62 -11.84 8.51
C GLY A 144 -0.78 -12.33 8.09
N GLN A 145 -1.86 -11.66 8.49
CA GLN A 145 -3.22 -12.10 8.19
C GLN A 145 -3.54 -11.99 6.70
N PRO A 146 -4.27 -12.95 6.11
CA PRO A 146 -4.60 -12.94 4.68
C PRO A 146 -5.57 -11.82 4.31
N SER A 147 -6.41 -11.38 5.24
CA SER A 147 -7.35 -10.29 5.05
C SER A 147 -7.52 -9.48 6.32
N THR A 148 -7.50 -8.15 6.17
CA THR A 148 -7.70 -7.21 7.28
C THR A 148 -8.64 -6.10 6.82
N THR A 149 -9.57 -5.66 7.69
CA THR A 149 -10.36 -4.45 7.46
C THR A 149 -9.91 -3.37 8.44
N VAL A 150 -9.59 -2.20 7.93
CA VAL A 150 -9.31 -1.01 8.73
C VAL A 150 -10.61 -0.22 8.85
N GLY A 151 -11.05 0.06 10.07
CA GLY A 151 -12.39 0.60 10.33
C GLY A 151 -13.48 -0.45 10.16
N THR A 152 -14.64 -0.04 9.69
CA THR A 152 -15.76 -0.93 9.37
C THR A 152 -16.24 -0.77 7.94
N VAL A 153 -16.88 -1.80 7.39
CA VAL A 153 -17.56 -1.77 6.08
C VAL A 153 -19.04 -2.06 6.21
N THR A 154 -19.53 -2.22 7.44
CA THR A 154 -20.93 -2.51 7.77
C THR A 154 -21.40 -1.67 8.95
N PRO A 155 -22.68 -1.28 8.97
CA PRO A 155 -23.67 -1.47 7.90
C PRO A 155 -23.39 -0.56 6.71
N TRP A 156 -23.77 -0.97 5.50
CA TRP A 156 -23.46 -0.23 4.28
C TRP A 156 -24.17 1.13 4.18
N ASP A 157 -25.37 1.23 4.75
CA ASP A 157 -26.17 2.46 4.83
C ASP A 157 -25.56 3.53 5.77
N ALA A 158 -24.61 3.16 6.61
CA ALA A 158 -23.82 4.09 7.42
C ALA A 158 -22.59 4.66 6.71
N HIS A 159 -22.42 4.38 5.41
CA HIS A 159 -21.30 4.87 4.62
C HIS A 159 -21.33 6.41 4.53
N PRO A 160 -20.20 7.15 4.76
CA PRO A 160 -20.13 8.61 4.71
C PRO A 160 -20.45 9.21 3.36
#